data_a3e6d33512cbe8d017b87cbaf47a9ddb
#
_entry.id   a3e6d33512cbe8d017b87cbaf47a9ddb
#
_cell.length_a   1.000
_cell.length_b   1.000
_cell.length_c   1.000
_cell.angle_alpha   90.00
_cell.angle_beta   90.00
_cell.angle_gamma   90.00
#
_symmetry.space_group_name_H-M   'P 1'
#
loop_
_entity.id
_entity.type
_entity.pdbx_description
1 polymer ?
#
loop_
_entity_poly.entity_id
_entity_poly.type
_entity_poly.pdbx_seq_one_letter_code
_entity_poly.pdbx_strand_id
1 'polypeptide(L)'
;MKNAIKYIISALAAVLLLYFSFRGVKWEDFYAGLRFCRWEWIIAAMIAGGMSFWDRALRWKKLLSPIDPTITRKVSFNAINISYIANLVLPRIGEFVRCGFITRHSQMVRVNADVPGRGSQVQEHRLASYDKVLGTVVLERSWDVLTMLILVAVMTVSMWGRYGNFFIDKIFKPFSDRLGAGFWIVLLGLAAAFAGALWMLWHFRNRNVVLKKVAGFAKGLWEGIISCMKMKQGWQFIVQTVAVWTLYWFMSYAVLNAVRGMDTSALAPDLATAVSGLAGLGALDALFLMLAGSLSSLVPVPGGFGAFHYIVATALATVYGVPFEIGIIFATLSHESQTVMQIICGSCSYVSESLDVVKK
;
A
#
# COMPACT_ATOMS: atom_id res chain seq x y z
N MET A 1 -15.97 19.94 -13.43
CA MET A 1 -16.99 19.58 -12.44
C MET A 1 -16.90 18.12 -11.98
N LYS A 2 -16.95 17.09 -12.85
CA LYS A 2 -16.92 15.66 -12.43
C LYS A 2 -15.72 15.26 -11.56
N ASN A 3 -14.54 15.83 -11.77
CA ASN A 3 -13.34 15.52 -10.97
C ASN A 3 -13.36 16.20 -9.59
N ALA A 4 -13.85 17.45 -9.49
CA ALA A 4 -14.00 18.13 -8.20
C ALA A 4 -14.94 17.38 -7.26
N ILE A 5 -16.06 16.87 -7.77
CA ILE A 5 -17.02 16.06 -6.99
C ILE A 5 -16.35 14.80 -6.42
N LYS A 6 -15.53 14.09 -7.20
CA LYS A 6 -14.80 12.90 -6.71
C LYS A 6 -13.85 13.24 -5.55
N TYR A 7 -13.13 14.36 -5.64
CA TYR A 7 -12.22 14.79 -4.57
C TYR A 7 -12.97 15.20 -3.31
N ILE A 8 -14.09 15.90 -3.47
CA ILE A 8 -14.97 16.26 -2.34
C ILE A 8 -15.50 14.99 -1.66
N ILE A 9 -16.00 14.02 -2.42
CA ILE A 9 -16.49 12.75 -1.88
C ILE A 9 -15.37 12.00 -1.14
N SER A 10 -14.16 11.93 -1.70
CA SER A 10 -13.01 11.27 -1.04
C SER A 10 -12.60 11.99 0.24
N ALA A 11 -12.58 13.33 0.26
CA ALA A 11 -12.30 14.11 1.45
C ALA A 11 -13.39 13.93 2.52
N LEU A 12 -14.67 13.97 2.14
CA LEU A 12 -15.79 13.69 3.05
C LEU A 12 -15.71 12.26 3.62
N ALA A 13 -15.38 11.27 2.80
CA ALA A 13 -15.16 9.91 3.28
C ALA A 13 -14.01 9.81 4.30
N ALA A 14 -12.92 10.52 4.09
CA ALA A 14 -11.81 10.58 5.05
C ALA A 14 -12.26 11.22 6.37
N VAL A 15 -12.99 12.34 6.33
CA VAL A 15 -13.51 13.03 7.52
C VAL A 15 -14.50 12.13 8.26
N LEU A 16 -15.39 11.46 7.57
CA LEU A 16 -16.34 10.52 8.18
C LEU A 16 -15.63 9.34 8.83
N LEU A 17 -14.63 8.76 8.16
CA LEU A 17 -13.85 7.65 8.72
C LEU A 17 -13.04 8.08 9.94
N LEU A 18 -12.44 9.28 9.93
CA LEU A 18 -11.79 9.85 11.11
C LEU A 18 -12.80 10.08 12.23
N TYR A 19 -13.95 10.68 11.93
CA TYR A 19 -14.99 10.88 12.94
C TYR A 19 -15.41 9.55 13.59
N PHE A 20 -15.69 8.50 12.79
CA PHE A 20 -16.04 7.19 13.35
C PHE A 20 -14.90 6.53 14.10
N SER A 21 -13.65 6.74 13.67
CA SER A 21 -12.47 6.20 14.35
C SER A 21 -12.25 6.84 15.71
N PHE A 22 -12.49 8.14 15.84
CA PHE A 22 -12.25 8.87 17.09
C PHE A 22 -13.51 9.08 17.93
N ARG A 23 -14.67 8.62 17.44
CA ARG A 23 -15.93 8.72 18.18
C ARG A 23 -15.90 7.82 19.42
N GLY A 24 -16.07 8.44 20.58
CA GLY A 24 -16.05 7.74 21.88
C GLY A 24 -14.66 7.56 22.48
N VAL A 25 -13.58 7.94 21.79
CA VAL A 25 -12.23 7.93 22.35
C VAL A 25 -12.11 9.01 23.42
N LYS A 26 -11.68 8.61 24.61
CA LYS A 26 -11.36 9.55 25.70
C LYS A 26 -10.02 10.23 25.37
N TRP A 27 -10.07 11.52 25.12
CA TRP A 27 -8.89 12.28 24.70
C TRP A 27 -7.76 12.28 25.75
N GLU A 28 -8.10 12.23 27.04
CA GLU A 28 -7.10 12.12 28.12
C GLU A 28 -6.28 10.83 27.99
N ASP A 29 -6.95 9.70 27.78
CA ASP A 29 -6.33 8.38 27.59
C ASP A 29 -5.52 8.34 26.29
N PHE A 30 -6.03 8.96 25.24
CA PHE A 30 -5.33 9.07 23.97
C PHE A 30 -4.03 9.86 24.08
N TYR A 31 -4.06 11.04 24.71
CA TYR A 31 -2.85 11.85 24.95
C TYR A 31 -1.88 11.18 25.91
N ALA A 32 -2.37 10.50 26.94
CA ALA A 32 -1.54 9.71 27.84
C ALA A 32 -0.82 8.59 27.07
N GLY A 33 -1.55 7.86 26.21
CA GLY A 33 -0.97 6.82 25.36
C GLY A 33 0.13 7.34 24.44
N LEU A 34 -0.05 8.52 23.82
CA LEU A 34 0.97 9.14 22.99
C LEU A 34 2.17 9.62 23.82
N ARG A 35 1.93 10.14 25.03
CA ARG A 35 2.98 10.69 25.89
C ARG A 35 3.87 9.60 26.50
N PHE A 36 3.29 8.49 26.94
CA PHE A 36 3.98 7.43 27.68
C PHE A 36 4.40 6.24 26.83
N CYS A 37 4.18 6.27 25.50
CA CYS A 37 4.70 5.24 24.61
C CYS A 37 6.23 5.29 24.55
N ARG A 38 6.85 4.16 24.19
CA ARG A 38 8.29 4.05 24.05
C ARG A 38 8.75 4.64 22.70
N TRP A 39 9.08 5.92 22.71
CA TRP A 39 9.42 6.70 21.53
C TRP A 39 10.64 6.16 20.76
N GLU A 40 11.58 5.48 21.42
CA GLU A 40 12.70 4.85 20.76
C GLU A 40 12.24 3.84 19.67
N TRP A 41 11.14 3.12 19.91
CA TRP A 41 10.56 2.23 18.92
C TRP A 41 9.83 2.96 17.80
N ILE A 42 9.20 4.09 18.09
CA ILE A 42 8.60 4.94 17.06
C ILE A 42 9.68 5.52 16.13
N ILE A 43 10.79 6.00 16.70
CA ILE A 43 11.94 6.47 15.90
C ILE A 43 12.51 5.34 15.05
N ALA A 44 12.64 4.13 15.61
CA ALA A 44 13.07 2.95 14.84
C ALA A 44 12.11 2.64 13.68
N ALA A 45 10.78 2.74 13.89
CA ALA A 45 9.78 2.58 12.84
C ALA A 45 9.91 3.68 11.76
N MET A 46 10.16 4.93 12.15
CA MET A 46 10.38 6.03 11.20
C MET A 46 11.63 5.81 10.35
N ILE A 47 12.73 5.39 10.96
CA ILE A 47 13.98 5.08 10.23
C ILE A 47 13.73 3.94 9.23
N ALA A 48 13.07 2.86 9.67
CA ALA A 48 12.70 1.75 8.78
C ALA A 48 11.79 2.22 7.62
N GLY A 49 10.87 3.17 7.88
CA GLY A 49 10.06 3.83 6.86
C GLY A 49 10.90 4.55 5.82
N GLY A 50 11.85 5.39 6.24
CA GLY A 50 12.78 6.06 5.33
C GLY A 50 13.63 5.09 4.51
N MET A 51 14.11 4.00 5.14
CA MET A 51 14.81 2.91 4.44
C MET A 51 13.92 2.23 3.40
N SER A 52 12.64 2.01 3.71
CA SER A 52 11.69 1.42 2.77
C SER A 52 11.46 2.31 1.54
N PHE A 53 11.44 3.64 1.70
CA PHE A 53 11.32 4.58 0.58
C PHE A 53 12.53 4.51 -0.34
N TRP A 54 13.74 4.40 0.25
CA TRP A 54 14.97 4.24 -0.52
C TRP A 54 14.99 2.91 -1.27
N ASP A 55 14.66 1.81 -0.60
CA ASP A 55 14.66 0.48 -1.23
C ASP A 55 13.62 0.39 -2.35
N ARG A 56 12.42 0.96 -2.16
CA ARG A 56 11.41 1.09 -3.22
C ARG A 56 11.93 1.88 -4.42
N ALA A 57 12.68 2.94 -4.19
CA ALA A 57 13.28 3.72 -5.27
C ALA A 57 14.30 2.91 -6.06
N LEU A 58 15.13 2.13 -5.38
CA LEU A 58 16.10 1.23 -6.00
C LEU A 58 15.41 0.10 -6.79
N ARG A 59 14.34 -0.47 -6.23
CA ARG A 59 13.52 -1.50 -6.88
C ARG A 59 12.87 -0.97 -8.15
N TRP A 60 12.22 0.19 -8.07
CA TRP A 60 11.57 0.80 -9.22
C TRP A 60 12.56 1.22 -10.31
N LYS A 61 13.73 1.73 -9.93
CA LYS A 61 14.79 2.03 -10.90
C LYS A 61 15.16 0.82 -11.77
N LYS A 62 15.09 -0.42 -11.23
CA LYS A 62 15.38 -1.62 -12.02
C LYS A 62 14.33 -1.85 -13.12
N LEU A 63 13.06 -1.50 -12.87
CA LEU A 63 12.00 -1.54 -13.87
C LEU A 63 12.12 -0.43 -14.92
N LEU A 64 12.70 0.70 -14.54
CA LEU A 64 12.96 1.84 -15.44
C LEU A 64 14.21 1.64 -16.31
N SER A 65 15.23 0.94 -15.80
CA SER A 65 16.53 0.79 -16.45
C SER A 65 16.48 0.20 -17.87
N PRO A 66 15.59 -0.74 -18.22
CA PRO A 66 15.43 -1.22 -19.59
C PRO A 66 14.84 -0.19 -20.55
N ILE A 67 14.12 0.79 -20.03
CA ILE A 67 13.45 1.85 -20.81
C ILE A 67 14.40 3.03 -21.00
N ASP A 68 14.99 3.48 -19.90
CA ASP A 68 15.94 4.59 -19.89
C ASP A 68 17.02 4.34 -18.81
N PRO A 69 18.21 3.89 -19.20
CA PRO A 69 19.31 3.62 -18.26
C PRO A 69 19.89 4.88 -17.61
N THR A 70 19.62 6.07 -18.16
CA THR A 70 20.13 7.36 -17.66
C THR A 70 19.42 7.84 -16.39
N ILE A 71 18.23 7.30 -16.09
CA ILE A 71 17.51 7.61 -14.85
C ILE A 71 18.34 7.19 -13.64
N THR A 72 18.75 8.17 -12.83
CA THR A 72 19.61 7.95 -11.67
C THR A 72 18.83 7.44 -10.46
N ARG A 73 19.53 6.92 -9.42
CA ARG A 73 18.91 6.53 -8.15
C ARG A 73 18.26 7.72 -7.45
N LYS A 74 18.90 8.90 -7.50
CA LYS A 74 18.40 10.16 -6.95
C LYS A 74 17.06 10.56 -7.59
N VAL A 75 16.98 10.53 -8.91
CA VAL A 75 15.76 10.87 -9.65
C VAL A 75 14.62 9.91 -9.31
N SER A 76 14.89 8.61 -9.23
CA SER A 76 13.88 7.61 -8.80
C SER A 76 13.42 7.83 -7.37
N PHE A 77 14.33 8.15 -6.44
CA PHE A 77 14.02 8.45 -5.04
C PHE A 77 13.17 9.72 -4.91
N ASN A 78 13.56 10.81 -5.58
CA ASN A 78 12.78 12.05 -5.59
C ASN A 78 11.37 11.83 -6.15
N ALA A 79 11.25 11.07 -7.26
CA ALA A 79 9.96 10.75 -7.86
C ALA A 79 9.01 10.04 -6.89
N ILE A 80 9.51 9.05 -6.15
CA ILE A 80 8.72 8.30 -5.16
C ILE A 80 8.30 9.20 -4.00
N ASN A 81 9.22 9.96 -3.41
CA ASN A 81 8.90 10.79 -2.24
C ASN A 81 7.96 11.96 -2.59
N ILE A 82 8.12 12.59 -3.76
CA ILE A 82 7.19 13.60 -4.25
C ILE A 82 5.80 12.97 -4.49
N SER A 83 5.75 11.73 -4.97
CA SER A 83 4.48 11.03 -5.14
C SER A 83 3.76 10.76 -3.81
N TYR A 84 4.49 10.51 -2.73
CA TYR A 84 3.89 10.34 -1.41
C TYR A 84 3.23 11.64 -0.92
N ILE A 85 3.89 12.79 -1.03
CA ILE A 85 3.26 14.07 -0.69
C ILE A 85 1.99 14.29 -1.54
N ALA A 86 2.05 14.00 -2.84
CA ALA A 86 0.89 14.13 -3.69
C ALA A 86 -0.28 13.24 -3.23
N ASN A 87 -0.01 12.03 -2.74
CA ASN A 87 -1.03 11.12 -2.22
C ASN A 87 -1.62 11.56 -0.87
N LEU A 88 -0.90 12.36 -0.08
CA LEU A 88 -1.45 12.97 1.14
C LEU A 88 -2.53 14.03 0.81
N VAL A 89 -2.38 14.72 -0.34
CA VAL A 89 -3.33 15.76 -0.77
C VAL A 89 -4.49 15.15 -1.54
N LEU A 90 -4.19 14.28 -2.52
CA LEU A 90 -5.20 13.68 -3.39
C LEU A 90 -4.99 12.16 -3.49
N PRO A 91 -6.03 11.35 -3.25
CA PRO A 91 -5.89 9.91 -3.23
C PRO A 91 -5.39 9.38 -4.59
N ARG A 92 -4.32 8.59 -4.56
CA ARG A 92 -3.72 7.90 -5.72
C ARG A 92 -3.21 8.80 -6.86
N ILE A 93 -3.10 10.12 -6.66
CA ILE A 93 -2.53 11.01 -7.69
C ILE A 93 -1.01 10.81 -7.82
N GLY A 94 -0.35 10.36 -6.77
CA GLY A 94 1.10 10.22 -6.71
C GLY A 94 1.65 9.29 -7.79
N GLU A 95 0.94 8.23 -8.16
CA GLU A 95 1.35 7.33 -9.24
C GLU A 95 1.46 8.07 -10.57
N PHE A 96 0.54 8.98 -10.87
CA PHE A 96 0.57 9.81 -12.06
C PHE A 96 1.65 10.89 -11.98
N VAL A 97 1.83 11.50 -10.79
CA VAL A 97 2.86 12.52 -10.55
C VAL A 97 4.25 11.93 -10.77
N ARG A 98 4.56 10.75 -10.22
CA ARG A 98 5.87 10.12 -10.42
C ARG A 98 6.13 9.71 -11.87
N CYS A 99 5.10 9.33 -12.63
CA CYS A 99 5.23 9.06 -14.05
C CYS A 99 5.65 10.33 -14.82
N GLY A 100 4.95 11.45 -14.59
CA GLY A 100 5.30 12.73 -15.21
C GLY A 100 6.70 13.22 -14.82
N PHE A 101 7.08 13.03 -13.55
CA PHE A 101 8.40 13.38 -13.05
C PHE A 101 9.51 12.61 -13.77
N ILE A 102 9.42 11.29 -13.87
CA ILE A 102 10.40 10.47 -14.60
C ILE A 102 10.45 10.82 -16.09
N THR A 103 9.28 10.98 -16.73
CA THR A 103 9.24 11.36 -18.14
C THR A 103 9.93 12.70 -18.38
N ARG A 104 9.79 13.66 -17.46
CA ARG A 104 10.47 14.97 -17.56
C ARG A 104 12.00 14.82 -17.48
N HIS A 105 12.52 13.89 -16.69
CA HIS A 105 13.96 13.65 -16.49
C HIS A 105 14.57 12.66 -17.49
N SER A 106 13.73 12.06 -18.34
CA SER A 106 14.18 11.10 -19.34
C SER A 106 14.90 11.80 -20.49
N GLN A 107 15.88 11.10 -21.04
CA GLN A 107 16.68 11.56 -22.18
C GLN A 107 15.80 11.73 -23.43
N MET A 108 16.02 12.83 -24.15
CA MET A 108 15.44 13.09 -25.47
C MET A 108 16.24 12.34 -26.53
N VAL A 109 15.55 11.66 -27.42
CA VAL A 109 16.15 10.93 -28.54
C VAL A 109 15.51 11.42 -29.84
N ARG A 110 16.35 11.61 -30.86
CA ARG A 110 15.93 11.94 -32.21
C ARG A 110 15.87 10.66 -33.04
N VAL A 111 14.72 10.37 -33.61
CA VAL A 111 14.50 9.23 -34.48
C VAL A 111 13.99 9.75 -35.82
N ASN A 112 14.63 9.31 -36.90
CA ASN A 112 14.12 9.55 -38.25
C ASN A 112 12.90 8.63 -38.46
N ALA A 113 11.73 9.24 -38.60
CA ALA A 113 10.48 8.52 -38.90
C ALA A 113 10.06 8.85 -40.33
N ASP A 114 9.86 7.83 -41.14
CA ASP A 114 9.27 7.98 -42.47
C ASP A 114 7.76 8.19 -42.32
N VAL A 115 7.32 9.43 -42.60
CA VAL A 115 5.90 9.78 -42.59
C VAL A 115 5.35 9.62 -44.01
N PRO A 116 4.31 8.80 -44.19
CA PRO A 116 3.71 8.64 -45.52
C PRO A 116 3.31 9.99 -46.12
N GLY A 117 3.86 10.33 -47.31
CA GLY A 117 3.59 11.58 -48.02
C GLY A 117 4.40 12.81 -47.59
N ARG A 118 5.32 12.72 -46.60
CA ARG A 118 6.15 13.82 -46.14
C ARG A 118 7.64 13.55 -46.05
N GLY A 119 8.07 12.32 -46.45
CA GLY A 119 9.48 11.92 -46.38
C GLY A 119 9.95 11.67 -44.94
N SER A 120 11.27 11.49 -44.78
CA SER A 120 11.89 11.25 -43.46
C SER A 120 11.88 12.50 -42.62
N GLN A 121 11.17 12.48 -41.50
CA GLN A 121 11.11 13.60 -40.53
C GLN A 121 11.80 13.18 -39.23
N VAL A 122 12.60 14.08 -38.65
CA VAL A 122 13.19 13.89 -37.33
C VAL A 122 12.12 14.13 -36.27
N GLN A 123 11.75 13.07 -35.58
CA GLN A 123 10.86 13.15 -34.42
C GLN A 123 11.67 13.08 -33.13
N GLU A 124 11.44 14.01 -32.24
CA GLU A 124 12.02 14.01 -30.89
C GLU A 124 11.04 13.37 -29.91
N HIS A 125 11.46 12.33 -29.20
CA HIS A 125 10.68 11.75 -28.11
C HIS A 125 11.58 11.31 -26.96
N ARG A 126 10.96 11.20 -25.77
CA ARG A 126 11.66 10.76 -24.58
C ARG A 126 11.74 9.23 -24.55
N LEU A 127 12.88 8.67 -24.14
CA LEU A 127 13.07 7.22 -23.99
C LEU A 127 12.02 6.64 -23.03
N ALA A 128 11.89 7.24 -21.84
CA ALA A 128 10.86 6.90 -20.88
C ALA A 128 9.62 7.79 -21.09
N SER A 129 8.85 7.48 -22.13
CA SER A 129 7.54 8.09 -22.34
C SER A 129 6.58 7.75 -21.19
N TYR A 130 5.58 8.62 -20.99
CA TYR A 130 4.66 8.52 -19.85
C TYR A 130 3.93 7.17 -19.78
N ASP A 131 3.50 6.62 -20.89
CA ASP A 131 2.84 5.33 -21.03
C ASP A 131 3.75 4.16 -20.63
N LYS A 132 5.03 4.18 -21.04
CA LYS A 132 6.02 3.17 -20.65
C LYS A 132 6.30 3.23 -19.15
N VAL A 133 6.46 4.43 -18.59
CA VAL A 133 6.68 4.61 -17.15
C VAL A 133 5.46 4.16 -16.36
N LEU A 134 4.24 4.48 -16.81
CA LEU A 134 3.01 4.01 -16.19
C LEU A 134 2.92 2.47 -16.20
N GLY A 135 3.36 1.84 -17.28
CA GLY A 135 3.48 0.38 -17.35
C GLY A 135 4.37 -0.20 -16.23
N THR A 136 5.50 0.45 -15.92
CA THR A 136 6.36 -0.01 -14.81
C THR A 136 5.71 0.18 -13.44
N VAL A 137 4.90 1.23 -13.27
CA VAL A 137 4.14 1.47 -12.03
C VAL A 137 3.08 0.39 -11.83
N VAL A 138 2.33 0.06 -12.89
CA VAL A 138 1.33 -1.03 -12.86
C VAL A 138 2.01 -2.35 -12.50
N LEU A 139 3.16 -2.65 -13.10
CA LEU A 139 3.92 -3.86 -12.84
C LEU A 139 4.43 -3.92 -11.39
N GLU A 140 4.98 -2.82 -10.86
CA GLU A 140 5.38 -2.71 -9.46
C GLU A 140 4.20 -3.00 -8.51
N ARG A 141 3.03 -2.41 -8.76
CA ARG A 141 1.82 -2.64 -7.97
C ARG A 141 1.31 -4.07 -8.05
N SER A 142 1.40 -4.69 -9.21
CA SER A 142 1.01 -6.11 -9.39
C SER A 142 1.88 -7.03 -8.54
N TRP A 143 3.19 -6.78 -8.46
CA TRP A 143 4.10 -7.50 -7.58
C TRP A 143 3.79 -7.27 -6.10
N ASP A 144 3.48 -6.02 -5.71
CA ASP A 144 3.09 -5.70 -4.32
C ASP A 144 1.80 -6.45 -3.93
N VAL A 145 0.78 -6.47 -4.80
CA VAL A 145 -0.47 -7.22 -4.57
C VAL A 145 -0.20 -8.73 -4.49
N LEU A 146 0.59 -9.29 -5.39
CA LEU A 146 0.96 -10.71 -5.37
C LEU A 146 1.66 -11.08 -4.06
N THR A 147 2.63 -10.26 -3.62
CA THR A 147 3.35 -10.49 -2.36
C THR A 147 2.41 -10.39 -1.17
N MET A 148 1.50 -9.40 -1.15
CA MET A 148 0.48 -9.28 -0.11
C MET A 148 -0.40 -10.53 -0.03
N LEU A 149 -0.87 -11.04 -1.17
CA LEU A 149 -1.70 -12.26 -1.22
C LEU A 149 -0.94 -13.49 -0.71
N ILE A 150 0.33 -13.63 -1.06
CA ILE A 150 1.19 -14.71 -0.54
C ILE A 150 1.34 -14.59 0.98
N LEU A 151 1.63 -13.38 1.50
CA LEU A 151 1.76 -13.15 2.94
C LEU A 151 0.44 -13.42 3.69
N VAL A 152 -0.71 -13.02 3.14
CA VAL A 152 -2.03 -13.32 3.69
C VAL A 152 -2.25 -14.83 3.73
N ALA A 153 -1.93 -15.55 2.65
CA ALA A 153 -2.07 -17.00 2.60
C ALA A 153 -1.16 -17.69 3.63
N VAL A 154 0.11 -17.31 3.70
CA VAL A 154 1.09 -17.84 4.66
C VAL A 154 0.59 -17.56 6.09
N MET A 155 0.14 -16.35 6.38
CA MET A 155 -0.37 -15.97 7.68
C MET A 155 -1.62 -16.78 8.06
N THR A 156 -2.58 -16.91 7.14
CA THR A 156 -3.81 -17.68 7.35
C THR A 156 -3.49 -19.14 7.71
N VAL A 157 -2.57 -19.78 6.98
CA VAL A 157 -2.13 -21.15 7.26
C VAL A 157 -1.39 -21.25 8.59
N SER A 158 -0.44 -20.34 8.85
CA SER A 158 0.39 -20.35 10.06
C SER A 158 -0.42 -20.07 11.34
N MET A 159 -1.46 -19.28 11.25
CA MET A 159 -2.28 -18.87 12.38
C MET A 159 -3.64 -19.61 12.44
N TRP A 160 -3.86 -20.59 11.56
CA TRP A 160 -5.13 -21.33 11.49
C TRP A 160 -5.53 -21.95 12.84
N GLY A 161 -4.58 -22.53 13.57
CA GLY A 161 -4.82 -23.07 14.91
C GLY A 161 -5.23 -22.02 15.96
N ARG A 162 -4.77 -20.77 15.80
CA ARG A 162 -5.06 -19.65 16.73
C ARG A 162 -6.32 -18.87 16.35
N TYR A 163 -6.54 -18.68 15.06
CA TYR A 163 -7.61 -17.83 14.52
C TYR A 163 -8.58 -18.56 13.59
N GLY A 164 -8.31 -19.80 13.22
CA GLY A 164 -9.21 -20.60 12.37
C GLY A 164 -10.61 -20.69 12.98
N ASN A 165 -10.69 -20.93 14.29
CA ASN A 165 -11.96 -20.90 15.03
C ASN A 165 -12.61 -19.50 15.02
N PHE A 166 -11.81 -18.42 15.10
CA PHE A 166 -12.35 -17.05 14.98
C PHE A 166 -12.96 -16.82 13.60
N PHE A 167 -12.27 -17.18 12.50
CA PHE A 167 -12.83 -17.08 11.16
C PHE A 167 -14.08 -17.93 11.00
N ILE A 168 -14.07 -19.16 11.54
CA ILE A 168 -15.22 -20.05 11.51
C ILE A 168 -16.38 -19.45 12.35
N ASP A 169 -16.11 -19.08 13.59
CA ASP A 169 -17.14 -18.67 14.55
C ASP A 169 -17.68 -17.24 14.31
N LYS A 170 -16.81 -16.32 13.88
CA LYS A 170 -17.19 -14.89 13.71
C LYS A 170 -17.57 -14.51 12.29
N ILE A 171 -17.06 -15.24 11.29
CA ILE A 171 -17.33 -14.96 9.88
C ILE A 171 -18.21 -16.05 9.27
N PHE A 172 -17.78 -17.32 9.31
CA PHE A 172 -18.50 -18.40 8.64
C PHE A 172 -19.80 -18.78 9.34
N LYS A 173 -19.80 -19.03 10.65
CA LYS A 173 -21.00 -19.46 11.38
C LYS A 173 -22.14 -18.44 11.33
N PRO A 174 -21.95 -17.13 11.58
CA PRO A 174 -23.07 -16.18 11.50
C PRO A 174 -23.72 -16.12 10.12
N PHE A 175 -22.93 -16.35 9.05
CA PHE A 175 -23.48 -16.46 7.70
C PHE A 175 -24.14 -17.82 7.45
N SER A 176 -23.51 -18.91 7.90
CA SER A 176 -24.07 -20.24 7.74
C SER A 176 -25.35 -20.41 8.57
N ASP A 177 -25.40 -19.90 9.79
CA ASP A 177 -26.54 -20.01 10.68
C ASP A 177 -27.73 -19.15 10.22
N ARG A 178 -27.47 -17.96 9.65
CA ARG A 178 -28.50 -17.09 9.07
C ARG A 178 -29.06 -17.60 7.74
N LEU A 179 -28.22 -18.18 6.91
CA LEU A 179 -28.58 -18.61 5.55
C LEU A 179 -28.87 -20.11 5.46
N GLY A 180 -28.53 -20.91 6.50
CA GLY A 180 -28.69 -22.36 6.49
C GLY A 180 -28.11 -23.01 5.23
N ALA A 181 -28.89 -23.88 4.57
CA ALA A 181 -28.51 -24.49 3.30
C ALA A 181 -28.26 -23.45 2.19
N GLY A 182 -28.88 -22.26 2.27
CA GLY A 182 -28.68 -21.16 1.35
C GLY A 182 -27.25 -20.62 1.33
N PHE A 183 -26.49 -20.73 2.45
CA PHE A 183 -25.09 -20.34 2.49
C PHE A 183 -24.24 -21.10 1.47
N TRP A 184 -24.39 -22.41 1.44
CA TRP A 184 -23.68 -23.27 0.49
C TRP A 184 -24.12 -23.00 -0.95
N ILE A 185 -25.41 -22.74 -1.16
CA ILE A 185 -25.94 -22.37 -2.49
C ILE A 185 -25.33 -21.04 -2.95
N VAL A 186 -25.24 -20.02 -2.08
CA VAL A 186 -24.63 -18.74 -2.41
C VAL A 186 -23.11 -18.91 -2.67
N LEU A 187 -22.41 -19.67 -1.84
CA LEU A 187 -20.96 -19.92 -2.01
C LEU A 187 -20.67 -20.69 -3.32
N LEU A 188 -21.44 -21.75 -3.59
CA LEU A 188 -21.34 -22.51 -4.83
C LEU A 188 -21.74 -21.66 -6.04
N GLY A 189 -22.77 -20.82 -5.89
CA GLY A 189 -23.21 -19.86 -6.92
C GLY A 189 -22.11 -18.84 -7.25
N LEU A 190 -21.46 -18.28 -6.23
CA LEU A 190 -20.31 -17.36 -6.40
C LEU A 190 -19.11 -18.08 -7.05
N ALA A 191 -18.79 -19.30 -6.60
CA ALA A 191 -17.72 -20.10 -7.19
C ALA A 191 -18.05 -20.46 -8.66
N ALA A 192 -19.28 -20.86 -8.97
CA ALA A 192 -19.75 -21.13 -10.32
C ALA A 192 -19.76 -19.86 -11.19
N ALA A 193 -20.19 -18.72 -10.64
CA ALA A 193 -20.15 -17.42 -11.33
C ALA A 193 -18.72 -16.99 -11.63
N PHE A 194 -17.78 -17.17 -10.69
CA PHE A 194 -16.37 -16.92 -10.88
C PHE A 194 -15.75 -17.84 -11.94
N ALA A 195 -16.01 -19.15 -11.85
CA ALA A 195 -15.56 -20.12 -12.83
C ALA A 195 -16.18 -19.85 -14.21
N GLY A 196 -17.46 -19.48 -14.26
CA GLY A 196 -18.17 -19.07 -15.47
C GLY A 196 -17.61 -17.80 -16.09
N ALA A 197 -17.25 -16.81 -15.26
CA ALA A 197 -16.59 -15.57 -15.69
C ALA A 197 -15.21 -15.87 -16.29
N LEU A 198 -14.40 -16.73 -15.64
CA LEU A 198 -13.10 -17.17 -16.16
C LEU A 198 -13.26 -17.94 -17.48
N TRP A 199 -14.23 -18.86 -17.54
CA TRP A 199 -14.54 -19.61 -18.76
C TRP A 199 -15.03 -18.68 -19.87
N MET A 200 -15.90 -17.73 -19.56
CA MET A 200 -16.41 -16.73 -20.51
C MET A 200 -15.26 -15.83 -21.01
N LEU A 201 -14.37 -15.37 -20.13
CA LEU A 201 -13.16 -14.63 -20.49
C LEU A 201 -12.29 -15.46 -21.45
N TRP A 202 -12.09 -16.73 -21.16
CA TRP A 202 -11.26 -17.61 -21.97
C TRP A 202 -11.90 -17.95 -23.32
N HIS A 203 -13.23 -18.27 -23.33
CA HIS A 203 -13.95 -18.74 -24.49
C HIS A 203 -14.31 -17.61 -25.47
N PHE A 204 -14.80 -16.47 -24.92
CA PHE A 204 -15.26 -15.34 -25.73
C PHE A 204 -14.22 -14.23 -25.92
N ARG A 205 -13.00 -14.41 -25.43
CA ARG A 205 -11.91 -13.42 -25.53
C ARG A 205 -11.68 -12.86 -26.94
N ASN A 206 -11.97 -13.64 -27.97
CA ASN A 206 -11.78 -13.25 -29.37
C ASN A 206 -13.04 -12.65 -30.00
N ARG A 207 -14.22 -12.81 -29.40
CA ARG A 207 -15.52 -12.39 -29.98
C ARG A 207 -16.00 -11.04 -29.45
N ASN A 208 -15.52 -10.61 -28.28
CA ASN A 208 -15.95 -9.36 -27.64
C ASN A 208 -14.74 -8.45 -27.42
N VAL A 209 -14.84 -7.19 -27.87
CA VAL A 209 -13.78 -6.17 -27.79
C VAL A 209 -13.36 -5.91 -26.34
N VAL A 210 -14.33 -5.87 -25.41
CA VAL A 210 -14.05 -5.62 -23.97
C VAL A 210 -13.33 -6.82 -23.36
N LEU A 211 -13.82 -8.05 -23.61
CA LEU A 211 -13.19 -9.27 -23.11
C LEU A 211 -11.79 -9.45 -23.69
N LYS A 212 -11.57 -9.13 -24.98
CA LYS A 212 -10.25 -9.13 -25.61
C LYS A 212 -9.30 -8.14 -24.92
N LYS A 213 -9.76 -6.92 -24.58
CA LYS A 213 -8.96 -5.94 -23.85
C LYS A 213 -8.63 -6.41 -22.43
N VAL A 214 -9.59 -6.96 -21.70
CA VAL A 214 -9.38 -7.49 -20.33
C VAL A 214 -8.43 -8.68 -20.35
N ALA A 215 -8.63 -9.64 -21.25
CA ALA A 215 -7.74 -10.79 -21.40
C ALA A 215 -6.32 -10.37 -21.85
N GLY A 216 -6.22 -9.39 -22.76
CA GLY A 216 -4.95 -8.81 -23.19
C GLY A 216 -4.23 -8.10 -22.03
N PHE A 217 -4.96 -7.35 -21.20
CA PHE A 217 -4.42 -6.71 -20.01
C PHE A 217 -3.93 -7.74 -18.99
N ALA A 218 -4.73 -8.76 -18.66
CA ALA A 218 -4.34 -9.83 -17.74
C ALA A 218 -3.11 -10.61 -18.24
N LYS A 219 -3.06 -10.91 -19.56
CA LYS A 219 -1.91 -11.53 -20.19
C LYS A 219 -0.67 -10.63 -20.11
N GLY A 220 -0.82 -9.34 -20.42
CA GLY A 220 0.27 -8.36 -20.31
C GLY A 220 0.81 -8.21 -18.88
N LEU A 221 -0.07 -8.23 -17.86
CA LEU A 221 0.35 -8.25 -16.46
C LEU A 221 1.16 -9.52 -16.13
N TRP A 222 0.67 -10.68 -16.54
CA TRP A 222 1.35 -11.95 -16.31
C TRP A 222 2.71 -12.01 -17.00
N GLU A 223 2.78 -11.63 -18.28
CA GLU A 223 4.03 -11.53 -19.02
C GLU A 223 4.99 -10.52 -18.39
N GLY A 224 4.47 -9.40 -17.89
CA GLY A 224 5.24 -8.41 -17.14
C GLY A 224 5.83 -8.99 -15.86
N ILE A 225 5.04 -9.72 -15.05
CA ILE A 225 5.51 -10.39 -13.82
C ILE A 225 6.64 -11.37 -14.16
N ILE A 226 6.46 -12.21 -15.17
CA ILE A 226 7.48 -13.16 -15.62
C ILE A 226 8.72 -12.43 -16.17
N SER A 227 8.52 -11.34 -16.90
CA SER A 227 9.61 -10.53 -17.44
C SER A 227 10.51 -9.97 -16.33
N CYS A 228 9.93 -9.54 -15.19
CA CYS A 228 10.72 -9.09 -14.03
C CYS A 228 11.64 -10.20 -13.50
N MET A 229 11.19 -11.45 -13.49
CA MET A 229 12.02 -12.59 -13.06
C MET A 229 13.13 -12.90 -14.07
N LYS A 230 12.87 -12.68 -15.35
CA LYS A 230 13.82 -12.92 -16.44
C LYS A 230 14.80 -11.78 -16.70
N MET A 231 14.61 -10.61 -16.07
CA MET A 231 15.54 -9.50 -16.17
C MET A 231 16.92 -9.90 -15.64
N LYS A 232 18.00 -9.36 -16.23
CA LYS A 232 19.38 -9.53 -15.76
C LYS A 232 19.56 -9.23 -14.27
N GLN A 233 18.69 -8.37 -13.69
CA GLN A 233 18.66 -7.99 -12.27
C GLN A 233 17.41 -8.53 -11.53
N GLY A 234 16.73 -9.54 -12.05
CA GLY A 234 15.49 -10.09 -11.48
C GLY A 234 15.67 -10.57 -10.04
N TRP A 235 16.77 -11.25 -9.72
CA TRP A 235 17.10 -11.65 -8.36
C TRP A 235 17.15 -10.47 -7.38
N GLN A 236 17.80 -9.39 -7.77
CA GLN A 236 17.90 -8.19 -6.93
C GLN A 236 16.54 -7.51 -6.74
N PHE A 237 15.63 -7.59 -7.73
CA PHE A 237 14.25 -7.12 -7.60
C PHE A 237 13.47 -7.92 -6.56
N ILE A 238 13.64 -9.25 -6.55
CA ILE A 238 13.02 -10.13 -5.53
C ILE A 238 13.56 -9.83 -4.15
N VAL A 239 14.89 -9.73 -3.99
CA VAL A 239 15.52 -9.38 -2.69
C VAL A 239 15.00 -8.04 -2.17
N GLN A 240 14.90 -7.02 -3.02
CA GLN A 240 14.34 -5.73 -2.62
C GLN A 240 12.84 -5.80 -2.30
N THR A 241 12.08 -6.66 -2.99
CA THR A 241 10.69 -6.89 -2.62
C THR A 241 10.59 -7.49 -1.21
N VAL A 242 11.39 -8.51 -0.91
CA VAL A 242 11.45 -9.09 0.45
C VAL A 242 11.89 -8.04 1.48
N ALA A 243 12.92 -7.25 1.16
CA ALA A 243 13.41 -6.19 2.07
C ALA A 243 12.34 -5.13 2.38
N VAL A 244 11.62 -4.63 1.36
CA VAL A 244 10.51 -3.67 1.56
C VAL A 244 9.44 -4.25 2.50
N TRP A 245 9.00 -5.48 2.27
CA TRP A 245 7.96 -6.11 3.09
C TRP A 245 8.44 -6.44 4.50
N THR A 246 9.73 -6.80 4.66
CA THR A 246 10.37 -6.96 5.97
C THR A 246 10.42 -5.62 6.73
N LEU A 247 10.75 -4.52 6.05
CA LEU A 247 10.73 -3.20 6.66
C LEU A 247 9.31 -2.79 7.08
N TYR A 248 8.29 -3.06 6.26
CA TYR A 248 6.89 -2.82 6.64
C TYR A 248 6.45 -3.62 7.86
N TRP A 249 6.82 -4.92 7.89
CA TRP A 249 6.61 -5.75 9.06
C TRP A 249 7.31 -5.21 10.31
N PHE A 250 8.58 -4.82 10.16
CA PHE A 250 9.36 -4.25 11.28
C PHE A 250 8.75 -2.95 11.80
N MET A 251 8.24 -2.08 10.92
CA MET A 251 7.54 -0.86 11.32
C MET A 251 6.33 -1.17 12.21
N SER A 252 5.48 -2.11 11.80
CA SER A 252 4.34 -2.56 12.60
C SER A 252 4.78 -3.20 13.93
N TYR A 253 5.84 -4.02 13.90
CA TYR A 253 6.40 -4.65 15.08
C TYR A 253 7.01 -3.63 16.06
N ALA A 254 7.70 -2.63 15.56
CA ALA A 254 8.26 -1.55 16.37
C ALA A 254 7.15 -0.74 17.05
N VAL A 255 6.10 -0.35 16.32
CA VAL A 255 4.96 0.35 16.93
C VAL A 255 4.25 -0.53 17.97
N LEU A 256 4.11 -1.83 17.73
CA LEU A 256 3.56 -2.76 18.73
C LEU A 256 4.41 -2.76 20.01
N ASN A 257 5.75 -2.76 19.88
CA ASN A 257 6.65 -2.64 21.04
C ASN A 257 6.57 -1.28 21.73
N ALA A 258 6.34 -0.20 20.98
CA ALA A 258 6.15 1.13 21.55
C ALA A 258 4.91 1.19 22.45
N VAL A 259 3.80 0.59 21.99
CA VAL A 259 2.53 0.62 22.71
C VAL A 259 2.53 -0.36 23.87
N ARG A 260 2.95 -1.61 23.68
CA ARG A 260 2.98 -2.62 24.77
C ARG A 260 3.99 -2.31 25.87
N GLY A 261 5.02 -1.52 25.56
CA GLY A 261 6.06 -1.11 26.50
C GLY A 261 5.78 0.24 27.16
N MET A 262 4.56 0.78 27.10
CA MET A 262 4.17 2.01 27.78
C MET A 262 4.39 1.91 29.29
N ASP A 263 4.75 3.04 29.91
CA ASP A 263 4.73 3.17 31.35
C ASP A 263 3.29 3.21 31.85
N THR A 264 2.82 2.07 32.35
CA THR A 264 1.45 1.91 32.82
C THR A 264 1.18 2.56 34.17
N SER A 265 2.22 2.96 34.92
CA SER A 265 2.08 3.58 36.24
C SER A 265 1.41 4.94 36.19
N ALA A 266 1.53 5.63 35.05
CA ALA A 266 0.98 6.97 34.81
C ALA A 266 -0.36 6.92 34.01
N LEU A 267 -0.86 5.73 33.69
CA LEU A 267 -2.09 5.54 32.93
C LEU A 267 -3.30 5.32 33.85
N ALA A 268 -4.49 5.64 33.37
CA ALA A 268 -5.73 5.23 34.02
C ALA A 268 -5.78 3.70 34.17
N PRO A 269 -6.35 3.14 35.25
CA PRO A 269 -6.35 1.68 35.51
C PRO A 269 -6.91 0.85 34.36
N ASP A 270 -7.97 1.33 33.71
CA ASP A 270 -8.59 0.66 32.56
C ASP A 270 -7.63 0.60 31.36
N LEU A 271 -6.93 1.71 31.09
CA LEU A 271 -5.95 1.81 30.02
C LEU A 271 -4.70 0.96 30.32
N ALA A 272 -4.23 0.98 31.55
CA ALA A 272 -3.10 0.15 32.00
C ALA A 272 -3.41 -1.35 31.83
N THR A 273 -4.62 -1.77 32.20
CA THR A 273 -5.09 -3.16 32.01
C THR A 273 -5.16 -3.50 30.52
N ALA A 274 -5.66 -2.59 29.68
CA ALA A 274 -5.76 -2.77 28.24
C ALA A 274 -4.38 -2.89 27.56
N VAL A 275 -3.40 -2.07 27.98
CA VAL A 275 -2.00 -2.15 27.50
C VAL A 275 -1.37 -3.48 27.90
N SER A 276 -1.60 -3.97 29.13
CA SER A 276 -1.08 -5.28 29.55
C SER A 276 -1.65 -6.44 28.73
N GLY A 277 -2.86 -6.32 28.18
CA GLY A 277 -3.42 -7.25 27.22
C GLY A 277 -2.62 -7.42 25.93
N LEU A 278 -1.79 -6.42 25.57
CA LEU A 278 -0.89 -6.49 24.41
C LEU A 278 0.40 -7.29 24.68
N ALA A 279 0.71 -7.62 25.94
CA ALA A 279 1.97 -8.27 26.30
C ALA A 279 2.21 -9.61 25.59
N GLY A 280 1.13 -10.35 25.29
CA GLY A 280 1.17 -11.61 24.56
C GLY A 280 1.34 -11.50 23.04
N LEU A 281 1.25 -10.29 22.48
CA LEU A 281 1.36 -10.09 21.04
C LEU A 281 2.82 -10.02 20.60
N GLY A 282 3.14 -10.68 19.50
CA GLY A 282 4.51 -10.82 19.00
C GLY A 282 4.67 -10.52 17.50
N ALA A 283 5.69 -11.11 16.93
CA ALA A 283 6.11 -10.88 15.54
C ALA A 283 5.03 -11.26 14.50
N LEU A 284 4.29 -12.34 14.73
CA LEU A 284 3.21 -12.77 13.82
C LEU A 284 1.98 -11.86 13.92
N ASP A 285 1.70 -11.35 15.12
CA ASP A 285 0.60 -10.41 15.33
C ASP A 285 0.90 -9.06 14.64
N ALA A 286 2.17 -8.62 14.69
CA ALA A 286 2.63 -7.46 13.94
C ALA A 286 2.49 -7.65 12.42
N LEU A 287 2.74 -8.85 11.91
CA LEU A 287 2.50 -9.18 10.49
C LEU A 287 1.00 -9.06 10.15
N PHE A 288 0.14 -9.58 11.01
CA PHE A 288 -1.31 -9.43 10.84
C PHE A 288 -1.74 -7.96 10.80
N LEU A 289 -1.26 -7.16 11.76
CA LEU A 289 -1.58 -5.73 11.83
C LEU A 289 -1.06 -4.95 10.61
N MET A 290 0.14 -5.28 10.12
CA MET A 290 0.69 -4.73 8.87
C MET A 290 -0.22 -5.07 7.68
N LEU A 291 -0.66 -6.32 7.56
CA LEU A 291 -1.55 -6.75 6.46
C LEU A 291 -2.93 -6.10 6.57
N ALA A 292 -3.51 -6.04 7.78
CA ALA A 292 -4.76 -5.33 8.04
C ALA A 292 -4.65 -3.85 7.67
N GLY A 293 -3.57 -3.17 8.10
CA GLY A 293 -3.30 -1.78 7.72
C GLY A 293 -3.14 -1.59 6.20
N SER A 294 -2.54 -2.55 5.51
CA SER A 294 -2.37 -2.52 4.05
C SER A 294 -3.71 -2.52 3.29
N LEU A 295 -4.76 -3.12 3.87
CA LEU A 295 -6.11 -3.10 3.28
C LEU A 295 -6.70 -1.69 3.23
N SER A 296 -6.26 -0.77 4.09
CA SER A 296 -6.70 0.63 4.05
C SER A 296 -6.39 1.31 2.72
N SER A 297 -5.36 0.85 2.02
CA SER A 297 -4.98 1.35 0.69
C SER A 297 -6.04 1.08 -0.39
N LEU A 298 -6.97 0.16 -0.15
CA LEU A 298 -8.11 -0.09 -1.05
C LEU A 298 -9.17 1.00 -0.96
N VAL A 299 -9.24 1.70 0.18
CA VAL A 299 -10.19 2.80 0.40
C VAL A 299 -9.63 4.07 -0.24
N PRO A 300 -10.35 4.72 -1.15
CA PRO A 300 -9.83 5.88 -1.89
C PRO A 300 -9.97 7.17 -1.08
N VAL A 301 -9.25 7.27 0.04
CA VAL A 301 -9.17 8.47 0.88
C VAL A 301 -7.76 9.07 0.84
N PRO A 302 -7.62 10.42 0.93
CA PRO A 302 -6.32 11.06 0.96
C PRO A 302 -5.43 10.49 2.07
N GLY A 303 -4.20 10.12 1.76
CA GLY A 303 -3.23 9.60 2.71
C GLY A 303 -3.64 8.33 3.47
N GLY A 304 -4.82 7.75 3.26
CA GLY A 304 -5.35 6.62 4.06
C GLY A 304 -5.97 7.06 5.41
N PHE A 305 -6.10 8.37 5.66
CA PHE A 305 -6.63 8.92 6.92
C PHE A 305 -8.02 8.35 7.25
N GLY A 306 -8.20 7.98 8.51
CA GLY A 306 -9.44 7.36 9.00
C GLY A 306 -9.56 5.89 8.62
N ALA A 307 -9.34 5.51 7.36
CA ALA A 307 -9.46 4.13 6.93
C ALA A 307 -8.45 3.22 7.63
N PHE A 308 -7.18 3.64 7.70
CA PHE A 308 -6.14 2.90 8.43
C PHE A 308 -6.48 2.78 9.92
N HIS A 309 -6.86 3.88 10.55
CA HIS A 309 -7.21 3.93 11.97
C HIS A 309 -8.36 2.96 12.29
N TYR A 310 -9.45 3.05 11.53
CA TYR A 310 -10.63 2.22 11.76
C TYR A 310 -10.33 0.73 11.53
N ILE A 311 -9.66 0.37 10.43
CA ILE A 311 -9.38 -1.03 10.09
C ILE A 311 -8.45 -1.67 11.12
N VAL A 312 -7.36 -0.97 11.50
CA VAL A 312 -6.38 -1.51 12.44
C VAL A 312 -6.94 -1.58 13.86
N ALA A 313 -7.66 -0.54 14.31
CA ALA A 313 -8.31 -0.57 15.63
C ALA A 313 -9.37 -1.66 15.71
N THR A 314 -10.17 -1.83 14.66
CA THR A 314 -11.15 -2.93 14.57
C THR A 314 -10.46 -4.30 14.58
N ALA A 315 -9.35 -4.47 13.86
CA ALA A 315 -8.59 -5.70 13.85
C ALA A 315 -8.06 -6.06 15.25
N LEU A 316 -7.49 -5.09 15.98
CA LEU A 316 -7.06 -5.27 17.36
C LEU A 316 -8.22 -5.61 18.29
N ALA A 317 -9.34 -4.92 18.16
CA ALA A 317 -10.51 -5.15 19.03
C ALA A 317 -11.15 -6.52 18.74
N THR A 318 -11.34 -6.90 17.48
CA THR A 318 -12.08 -8.12 17.12
C THR A 318 -11.25 -9.39 17.25
N VAL A 319 -9.95 -9.32 16.96
CA VAL A 319 -9.07 -10.50 16.94
C VAL A 319 -8.42 -10.73 18.30
N TYR A 320 -8.06 -9.67 19.00
CA TYR A 320 -7.29 -9.76 20.24
C TYR A 320 -8.08 -9.33 21.47
N GLY A 321 -9.32 -8.83 21.31
CA GLY A 321 -10.14 -8.33 22.42
C GLY A 321 -9.58 -7.05 23.07
N VAL A 322 -8.66 -6.37 22.39
CA VAL A 322 -8.05 -5.12 22.87
C VAL A 322 -9.06 -3.99 22.74
N PRO A 323 -9.27 -3.14 23.76
CA PRO A 323 -10.14 -1.98 23.66
C PRO A 323 -9.83 -1.13 22.43
N PHE A 324 -10.89 -0.64 21.79
CA PHE A 324 -10.79 0.08 20.51
C PHE A 324 -9.90 1.33 20.64
N GLU A 325 -9.89 1.98 21.82
CA GLU A 325 -9.06 3.14 22.14
C GLU A 325 -7.56 2.85 22.01
N ILE A 326 -7.10 1.70 22.51
CA ILE A 326 -5.71 1.24 22.34
C ILE A 326 -5.41 0.98 20.86
N GLY A 327 -6.36 0.40 20.15
CA GLY A 327 -6.28 0.21 18.71
C GLY A 327 -6.09 1.54 17.96
N ILE A 328 -6.78 2.59 18.37
CA ILE A 328 -6.63 3.94 17.81
C ILE A 328 -5.26 4.53 18.14
N ILE A 329 -4.76 4.37 19.38
CA ILE A 329 -3.41 4.83 19.76
C ILE A 329 -2.35 4.13 18.88
N PHE A 330 -2.43 2.81 18.75
CA PHE A 330 -1.53 2.04 17.89
C PHE A 330 -1.61 2.51 16.43
N ALA A 331 -2.81 2.65 15.89
CA ALA A 331 -3.03 3.07 14.50
C ALA A 331 -2.50 4.48 14.24
N THR A 332 -2.71 5.41 15.17
CA THR A 332 -2.19 6.78 15.08
C THR A 332 -0.67 6.79 15.11
N LEU A 333 -0.04 6.14 16.09
CA LEU A 333 1.42 6.06 16.15
C LEU A 333 2.02 5.42 14.89
N SER A 334 1.37 4.38 14.36
CA SER A 334 1.83 3.70 13.14
C SER A 334 1.68 4.57 11.90
N HIS A 335 0.52 5.17 11.70
CA HIS A 335 0.20 5.93 10.50
C HIS A 335 0.88 7.30 10.47
N GLU A 336 0.79 8.05 11.58
CA GLU A 336 1.31 9.41 11.60
C GLU A 336 2.84 9.47 11.63
N SER A 337 3.52 8.48 12.26
CA SER A 337 4.97 8.39 12.17
C SER A 337 5.44 8.24 10.71
N GLN A 338 4.71 7.47 9.89
CA GLN A 338 5.01 7.32 8.47
C GLN A 338 4.62 8.56 7.66
N THR A 339 3.51 9.20 7.99
CA THR A 339 3.10 10.47 7.38
C THR A 339 4.16 11.55 7.59
N VAL A 340 4.70 11.67 8.80
CA VAL A 340 5.81 12.58 9.11
C VAL A 340 7.05 12.25 8.25
N MET A 341 7.41 10.97 8.12
CA MET A 341 8.54 10.57 7.27
C MET A 341 8.29 10.86 5.79
N GLN A 342 7.07 10.68 5.29
CA GLN A 342 6.70 11.05 3.92
C GLN A 342 6.85 12.56 3.68
N ILE A 343 6.43 13.38 4.64
CA ILE A 343 6.58 14.84 4.57
C ILE A 343 8.07 15.22 4.58
N ILE A 344 8.86 14.68 5.50
CA ILE A 344 10.30 14.97 5.60
C ILE A 344 11.01 14.58 4.31
N CYS A 345 10.92 13.31 3.91
CA CYS A 345 11.62 12.80 2.71
C CYS A 345 11.11 13.49 1.43
N GLY A 346 9.82 13.75 1.34
CA GLY A 346 9.24 14.42 0.18
C GLY A 346 9.64 15.89 0.08
N SER A 347 9.68 16.62 1.20
CA SER A 347 10.17 18.00 1.23
C SER A 347 11.65 18.08 0.88
N CYS A 348 12.48 17.20 1.44
CA CYS A 348 13.90 17.10 1.06
C CYS A 348 14.09 16.80 -0.43
N SER A 349 13.27 15.88 -0.99
CA SER A 349 13.32 15.55 -2.41
C SER A 349 12.90 16.72 -3.28
N TYR A 350 11.88 17.47 -2.89
CA TYR A 350 11.42 18.66 -3.60
C TYR A 350 12.49 19.78 -3.61
N VAL A 351 13.11 20.06 -2.46
CA VAL A 351 14.20 21.03 -2.34
C VAL A 351 15.41 20.59 -3.17
N SER A 352 15.80 19.31 -3.09
CA SER A 352 16.90 18.76 -3.90
C SER A 352 16.68 18.96 -5.39
N GLU A 353 15.45 18.78 -5.87
CA GLU A 353 15.08 18.97 -7.27
C GLU A 353 15.12 20.44 -7.67
N SER A 354 14.60 21.32 -6.80
CA SER A 354 14.61 22.76 -7.06
C SER A 354 16.03 23.32 -7.19
N LEU A 355 16.97 22.83 -6.38
CA LEU A 355 18.38 23.21 -6.45
C LEU A 355 19.07 22.71 -7.74
N ASP A 356 18.69 21.52 -8.23
CA ASP A 356 19.24 20.98 -9.49
C ASP A 356 18.74 21.77 -10.73
N VAL A 357 17.52 22.33 -10.66
CA VAL A 357 16.97 23.20 -11.73
C VAL A 357 17.67 24.55 -11.76
N VAL A 358 18.02 25.13 -10.61
CA VAL A 358 18.72 26.45 -10.54
C VAL A 358 20.17 26.34 -11.04
N LYS A 359 20.78 25.16 -10.99
CA LYS A 359 22.17 24.93 -11.43
C LYS A 359 22.32 24.67 -12.93
N LYS A 360 21.22 24.46 -13.65
CA LYS A 360 21.16 24.26 -15.10
C LYS A 360 20.78 25.57 -15.80
#